data_e2602bb3694cf0e3ba6e54d1279256cb
#
_entry.id   e2602bb3694cf0e3ba6e54d1279256cb
#
_cell.length_a   1.000
_cell.length_b   1.000
_cell.length_c   1.000
_cell.angle_alpha   90.00
_cell.angle_beta   90.00
_cell.angle_gamma   90.00
#
_symmetry.space_group_name_H-M   'P 1'
#
loop_
_entity.id
_entity.type
_entity.pdbx_description
1 polymer ?
#
loop_
_entity_poly.entity_id
_entity_poly.type
_entity_poly.pdbx_seq_one_letter_code
_entity_poly.pdbx_strand_id
1 'polypeptide(L)'
;MSTSKELGNEQFKAKNFEKAIEFYSKAIEENPSDHTVYGNRSASFHNLKKYDQALADGEKAISLKSDWSKGYQRKAMALHGMGKLEEAYDAYEQGLKIEPTNV
;
A
#
# COMPACT_ATOMS: atom_id res chain seq x y z
N MET A 1 19.53 14.60 7.07
CA MET A 1 19.44 13.85 5.80
C MET A 1 18.15 13.07 5.74
N SER A 2 17.51 13.06 4.57
CA SER A 2 16.25 12.34 4.41
C SER A 2 16.48 10.85 4.27
N THR A 3 15.64 10.05 4.92
CA THR A 3 15.68 8.60 4.77
C THR A 3 15.08 8.18 3.43
N SER A 4 15.32 6.95 3.04
CA SER A 4 14.70 6.40 1.81
C SER A 4 13.18 6.48 1.88
N LYS A 5 12.60 6.19 3.05
CA LYS A 5 11.15 6.31 3.26
C LYS A 5 10.68 7.75 3.03
N GLU A 6 11.37 8.72 3.60
CA GLU A 6 11.00 10.13 3.44
C GLU A 6 11.09 10.57 1.99
N LEU A 7 12.16 10.15 1.30
CA LEU A 7 12.32 10.47 -0.12
C LEU A 7 11.22 9.84 -0.95
N GLY A 8 10.83 8.61 -0.62
CA GLY A 8 9.71 7.96 -1.29
C GLY A 8 8.41 8.71 -1.07
N ASN A 9 8.17 9.16 0.16
CA ASN A 9 6.97 9.92 0.50
C ASN A 9 6.91 11.25 -0.27
N GLU A 10 8.06 11.92 -0.43
CA GLU A 10 8.13 13.15 -1.21
C GLU A 10 7.75 12.91 -2.67
N GLN A 11 8.29 11.85 -3.26
CA GLN A 11 7.97 11.49 -4.64
C GLN A 11 6.51 11.09 -4.79
N PHE A 12 5.98 10.39 -3.82
CA PHE A 12 4.57 9.99 -3.82
C PHE A 12 3.66 11.22 -3.83
N LYS A 13 3.94 12.20 -2.98
CA LYS A 13 3.18 13.43 -2.93
C LYS A 13 3.26 14.21 -4.24
N ALA A 14 4.40 14.15 -4.90
CA ALA A 14 4.61 14.80 -6.20
C ALA A 14 4.04 13.99 -7.35
N LYS A 15 3.46 12.82 -7.06
CA LYS A 15 2.89 11.90 -8.03
C LYS A 15 3.92 11.31 -8.99
N ASN A 16 5.17 11.26 -8.55
CA ASN A 16 6.25 10.58 -9.27
C ASN A 16 6.34 9.15 -8.77
N PHE A 17 5.39 8.32 -9.21
CA PHE A 17 5.20 6.99 -8.63
C PHE A 17 6.35 6.02 -8.91
N GLU A 18 6.96 6.11 -10.08
CA GLU A 18 8.12 5.26 -10.37
C GLU A 18 9.27 5.55 -9.41
N LYS A 19 9.56 6.84 -9.18
CA LYS A 19 10.61 7.21 -8.23
C LYS A 19 10.24 6.88 -6.81
N ALA A 20 8.95 7.03 -6.45
CA ALA A 20 8.49 6.63 -5.13
C ALA A 20 8.76 5.15 -4.90
N ILE A 21 8.47 4.31 -5.89
CA ILE A 21 8.71 2.87 -5.79
C ILE A 21 10.21 2.57 -5.61
N GLU A 22 11.08 3.28 -6.32
CA GLU A 22 12.52 3.09 -6.17
C GLU A 22 12.96 3.38 -4.73
N PHE A 23 12.53 4.50 -4.16
CA PHE A 23 12.89 4.85 -2.79
C PHE A 23 12.25 3.92 -1.77
N TYR A 24 10.98 3.56 -1.96
CA TYR A 24 10.33 2.62 -1.06
C TYR A 24 10.98 1.24 -1.12
N SER A 25 11.40 0.79 -2.30
CA SER A 25 12.10 -0.48 -2.43
C SER A 25 13.41 -0.47 -1.67
N LYS A 26 14.13 0.64 -1.74
CA LYS A 26 15.36 0.81 -0.96
C LYS A 26 15.06 0.83 0.54
N ALA A 27 13.99 1.51 0.94
CA ALA A 27 13.58 1.54 2.35
C ALA A 27 13.28 0.14 2.86
N ILE A 28 12.65 -0.70 2.05
CA ILE A 28 12.33 -2.08 2.40
C ILE A 28 13.62 -2.90 2.56
N GLU A 29 14.59 -2.71 1.69
CA GLU A 29 15.89 -3.38 1.86
C GLU A 29 16.54 -3.00 3.18
N GLU A 30 16.43 -1.72 3.57
CA GLU A 30 17.01 -1.22 4.80
C GLU A 30 16.25 -1.68 6.04
N ASN A 31 14.92 -1.76 5.93
CA ASN A 31 14.04 -2.19 7.03
C ASN A 31 12.82 -2.89 6.47
N PRO A 32 12.84 -4.22 6.37
CA PRO A 32 11.74 -4.97 5.75
C PRO A 32 10.49 -5.13 6.62
N SER A 33 10.46 -4.52 7.79
CA SER A 33 9.35 -4.68 8.74
C SER A 33 8.42 -3.48 8.84
N ASP A 34 8.63 -2.44 8.05
CA ASP A 34 7.79 -1.24 8.13
C ASP A 34 6.57 -1.39 7.22
N HIS A 35 5.43 -1.72 7.83
CA HIS A 35 4.18 -1.92 7.09
C HIS A 35 3.75 -0.70 6.28
N THR A 36 4.06 0.52 6.76
CA THR A 36 3.64 1.72 6.06
C THR A 36 4.33 1.89 4.71
N VAL A 37 5.58 1.43 4.62
CA VAL A 37 6.33 1.50 3.35
C VAL A 37 5.69 0.59 2.31
N TYR A 38 5.32 -0.63 2.71
CA TYR A 38 4.61 -1.55 1.81
C TYR A 38 3.28 -0.97 1.37
N GLY A 39 2.52 -0.38 2.30
CA GLY A 39 1.24 0.24 1.96
C GLY A 39 1.39 1.38 0.96
N ASN A 40 2.39 2.22 1.16
CA ASN A 40 2.64 3.34 0.25
C ASN A 40 3.17 2.87 -1.10
N ARG A 41 3.99 1.82 -1.11
CA ARG A 41 4.46 1.25 -2.38
C ARG A 41 3.30 0.60 -3.12
N SER A 42 2.40 -0.06 -2.40
CA SER A 42 1.18 -0.60 -2.99
C SER A 42 0.38 0.49 -3.70
N ALA A 43 0.19 1.62 -3.04
CA ALA A 43 -0.53 2.74 -3.64
C ALA A 43 0.19 3.26 -4.89
N SER A 44 1.52 3.29 -4.87
CA SER A 44 2.31 3.73 -6.02
C SER A 44 2.14 2.78 -7.19
N PHE A 45 2.22 1.46 -6.94
CA PHE A 45 1.97 0.46 -7.97
C PHE A 45 0.55 0.57 -8.54
N HIS A 46 -0.44 0.78 -7.66
CA HIS A 46 -1.82 0.93 -8.09
C HIS A 46 -1.98 2.11 -9.05
N ASN A 47 -1.34 3.24 -8.75
CA ASN A 47 -1.41 4.41 -9.60
C ASN A 47 -0.76 4.18 -10.97
N LEU A 48 0.17 3.24 -11.06
CA LEU A 48 0.79 2.85 -12.32
C LEU A 48 0.06 1.67 -12.96
N LYS A 49 -1.07 1.26 -12.41
CA LYS A 49 -1.87 0.14 -12.89
C LYS A 49 -1.13 -1.21 -12.84
N LYS A 50 -0.18 -1.31 -11.94
CA LYS A 50 0.55 -2.56 -11.67
C LYS A 50 -0.12 -3.27 -10.51
N TYR A 51 -1.29 -3.81 -10.78
CA TYR A 51 -2.18 -4.30 -9.73
C TYR A 51 -1.67 -5.55 -9.02
N ASP A 52 -0.96 -6.43 -9.71
CA ASP A 52 -0.40 -7.63 -9.07
C ASP A 52 0.61 -7.25 -8.00
N GLN A 53 1.50 -6.32 -8.31
CA GLN A 53 2.49 -5.85 -7.35
C GLN A 53 1.82 -5.07 -6.21
N ALA A 54 0.80 -4.28 -6.55
CA ALA A 54 0.05 -3.54 -5.55
C ALA A 54 -0.63 -4.49 -4.56
N LEU A 55 -1.21 -5.57 -5.06
CA LEU A 55 -1.85 -6.57 -4.21
C LEU A 55 -0.84 -7.24 -3.28
N ALA A 56 0.30 -7.65 -3.81
CA ALA A 56 1.34 -8.29 -3.00
C ALA A 56 1.79 -7.38 -1.86
N ASP A 57 2.00 -6.10 -2.14
CA ASP A 57 2.42 -5.14 -1.10
C ASP A 57 1.32 -4.89 -0.08
N GLY A 58 0.06 -4.80 -0.53
CA GLY A 58 -1.06 -4.65 0.40
C GLY A 58 -1.16 -5.83 1.35
N GLU A 59 -1.01 -7.04 0.83
CA GLU A 59 -1.05 -8.26 1.64
C GLU A 59 0.13 -8.32 2.61
N LYS A 60 1.30 -7.88 2.16
CA LYS A 60 2.48 -7.84 3.04
C LYS A 60 2.26 -6.86 4.18
N ALA A 61 1.70 -5.70 3.90
CA ALA A 61 1.39 -4.72 4.94
C ALA A 61 0.44 -5.31 5.98
N ILE A 62 -0.58 -6.04 5.54
CA ILE A 62 -1.53 -6.70 6.45
C ILE A 62 -0.81 -7.75 7.30
N SER A 63 0.09 -8.52 6.70
CA SER A 63 0.82 -9.54 7.45
C SER A 63 1.71 -8.94 8.53
N LEU A 64 2.23 -7.75 8.31
CA LEU A 64 3.10 -7.06 9.28
C LEU A 64 2.30 -6.32 10.35
N LYS A 65 1.12 -5.82 10.01
CA LYS A 65 0.30 -5.03 10.93
C LYS A 65 -1.17 -5.28 10.60
N SER A 66 -1.73 -6.34 11.17
CA SER A 66 -3.08 -6.81 10.81
C SER A 66 -4.20 -5.88 11.28
N ASP A 67 -3.93 -4.95 12.18
CA ASP A 67 -4.93 -3.98 12.66
C ASP A 67 -4.79 -2.60 12.01
N TRP A 68 -4.03 -2.50 10.94
CA TRP A 68 -3.87 -1.26 10.18
C TRP A 68 -4.86 -1.27 9.02
N SER A 69 -5.92 -0.48 9.15
CA SER A 69 -7.02 -0.49 8.17
C SER A 69 -6.57 -0.13 6.76
N LYS A 70 -5.56 0.71 6.63
CA LYS A 70 -5.03 1.08 5.31
C LYS A 70 -4.47 -0.10 4.54
N GLY A 71 -3.98 -1.12 5.24
CA GLY A 71 -3.51 -2.34 4.57
C GLY A 71 -4.63 -2.99 3.77
N TYR A 72 -5.80 -3.08 4.37
CA TYR A 72 -6.98 -3.63 3.70
C TYR A 72 -7.46 -2.73 2.57
N GLN A 73 -7.39 -1.40 2.75
CA GLN A 73 -7.71 -0.47 1.68
C GLN A 73 -6.81 -0.68 0.46
N ARG A 74 -5.52 -0.84 0.69
CA ARG A 74 -4.57 -1.07 -0.40
C ARG A 74 -4.86 -2.38 -1.12
N LYS A 75 -5.13 -3.43 -0.35
CA LYS A 75 -5.51 -4.72 -0.92
C LYS A 75 -6.78 -4.60 -1.76
N ALA A 76 -7.79 -3.95 -1.22
CA ALA A 76 -9.06 -3.78 -1.91
C ALA A 76 -8.91 -2.97 -3.19
N MET A 77 -8.12 -1.92 -3.16
CA MET A 77 -7.89 -1.09 -4.35
C MET A 77 -7.22 -1.90 -5.46
N ALA A 78 -6.25 -2.74 -5.10
CA ALA A 78 -5.57 -3.59 -6.08
C ALA A 78 -6.55 -4.59 -6.69
N LEU A 79 -7.36 -5.25 -5.85
CA LEU A 79 -8.35 -6.21 -6.32
C LEU A 79 -9.39 -5.55 -7.22
N HIS A 80 -9.81 -4.34 -6.86
CA HIS A 80 -10.74 -3.57 -7.68
C HIS A 80 -10.14 -3.28 -9.05
N GLY A 81 -8.88 -2.87 -9.08
CA GLY A 81 -8.17 -2.63 -10.35
C GLY A 81 -8.06 -3.87 -11.21
N MET A 82 -7.99 -5.05 -10.58
CA MET A 82 -7.95 -6.33 -11.28
C MET A 82 -9.34 -6.81 -11.72
N GLY A 83 -10.40 -6.09 -11.36
CA GLY A 83 -11.76 -6.49 -11.66
C GLY A 83 -12.35 -7.53 -10.72
N LYS A 84 -11.66 -7.85 -9.63
CA LYS A 84 -12.10 -8.83 -8.64
C LYS A 84 -12.97 -8.14 -7.60
N LEU A 85 -14.17 -7.78 -8.00
CA LEU A 85 -15.01 -6.87 -7.23
C LEU A 85 -15.52 -7.45 -5.92
N GLU A 86 -15.86 -8.74 -5.88
CA GLU A 86 -16.33 -9.37 -4.65
C GLU A 86 -15.22 -9.43 -3.61
N GLU A 87 -14.01 -9.82 -4.03
CA GLU A 87 -12.86 -9.87 -3.14
C GLU A 87 -12.49 -8.47 -2.65
N ALA A 88 -12.59 -7.48 -3.54
CA ALA A 88 -12.34 -6.08 -3.17
C ALA A 88 -13.33 -5.62 -2.10
N TYR A 89 -14.60 -5.94 -2.30
CA TYR A 89 -15.64 -5.59 -1.33
C TYR A 89 -15.34 -6.19 0.05
N ASP A 90 -14.98 -7.47 0.07
CA ASP A 90 -14.65 -8.16 1.32
C ASP A 90 -13.46 -7.49 2.03
N ALA A 91 -12.45 -7.09 1.27
CA ALA A 91 -11.28 -6.42 1.86
C ALA A 91 -11.65 -5.05 2.42
N TYR A 92 -12.48 -4.28 1.72
CA TYR A 92 -12.97 -3.01 2.25
C TYR A 92 -13.76 -3.21 3.54
N GLU A 93 -14.60 -4.24 3.59
CA GLU A 93 -15.37 -4.55 4.79
C GLU A 93 -14.47 -4.88 5.98
N GLN A 94 -13.42 -5.65 5.74
CA GLN A 94 -12.47 -5.98 6.80
C GLN A 94 -11.78 -4.73 7.33
N GLY A 95 -11.41 -3.81 6.45
CA GLY A 95 -10.83 -2.55 6.87
C GLY A 95 -11.79 -1.71 7.71
N LEU A 96 -13.06 -1.69 7.33
CA LEU A 96 -14.09 -0.95 8.06
C LEU A 96 -14.35 -1.55 9.45
N LYS A 97 -14.17 -2.84 9.63
CA LYS A 97 -14.30 -3.47 10.94
C LYS A 97 -13.19 -3.02 11.89
N ILE A 98 -12.02 -2.74 11.36
CA ILE A 98 -10.89 -2.28 12.15
C ILE A 98 -11.07 -0.81 12.52
N GLU A 99 -11.51 -0.01 11.54
CA GLU A 99 -11.70 1.43 11.72
C GLU A 99 -13.03 1.82 11.10
N PRO A 100 -14.15 1.56 11.84
CA PRO A 100 -15.49 1.66 11.25
C PRO A 100 -15.95 3.08 10.98
N THR A 101 -15.39 4.06 11.66
CA THR A 101 -15.83 5.43 11.44
C THR A 101 -14.68 6.30 11.02
N ASN A 102 -14.72 6.70 9.79
CA ASN A 102 -13.77 7.68 9.29
C ASN A 102 -14.43 9.04 9.20
N VAL A 103 -15.15 9.36 10.20
CA VAL A 103 -15.84 10.64 10.24
C VAL A 103 -15.09 11.64 11.04
#